data_a335faa9865d7d98b23bd719fb712d9d
#
_entry.id   a335faa9865d7d98b23bd719fb712d9d
#
_cell.length_a   1.000
_cell.length_b   1.000
_cell.length_c   1.000
_cell.angle_alpha   90.00
_cell.angle_beta   90.00
_cell.angle_gamma   90.00
#
_symmetry.space_group_name_H-M   'P 1'
#
loop_
_entity.id
_entity.type
_entity.pdbx_description
1 polymer ?
#
loop_
_entity_poly.entity_id
_entity_poly.type
_entity_poly.pdbx_seq_one_letter_code
_entity_poly.pdbx_strand_id
1 'polypeptide(L)'
;VANGAWNAALRGISYMMMPYTVAGDESVWIGSRDAWRQIDKGGMTNEYNEFVDQAWPYISEARWMADEAVTRLGEFNSAGTLPDPQDLVFAHITAAMVRIYIADFFDDFVYSSKTVAGKPIGAANMHELYDQAMSLLTTAEPIAATDASHKVIVAALKARVAHAEGVWGKLNPTVNTASPYVSAGANEAAAAAALMTADWKWKMNFSATTVSNYMSGQINSRQEMDL
;
A
#
# COMPACT_ATOMS: atom_id res chain seq x y z
N VAL A 1 -10.56 4.66 -15.00
CA VAL A 1 -10.17 3.36 -14.42
C VAL A 1 -9.06 3.58 -13.40
N ALA A 2 -7.89 4.11 -13.77
CA ALA A 2 -6.75 4.32 -12.87
C ALA A 2 -7.12 5.15 -11.61
N ASN A 3 -7.74 6.31 -11.77
CA ASN A 3 -8.17 7.16 -10.65
C ASN A 3 -9.15 6.49 -9.69
N GLY A 4 -10.02 5.60 -10.20
CA GLY A 4 -10.93 4.82 -9.35
C GLY A 4 -10.18 3.83 -8.46
N ALA A 5 -9.21 3.13 -9.01
CA ALA A 5 -8.33 2.23 -8.26
C ALA A 5 -7.48 2.99 -7.22
N TRP A 6 -6.95 4.15 -7.59
CA TRP A 6 -6.21 5.03 -6.69
C TRP A 6 -7.08 5.48 -5.50
N ASN A 7 -8.31 5.92 -5.74
CA ASN A 7 -9.21 6.35 -4.68
C ASN A 7 -9.56 5.20 -3.72
N ALA A 8 -9.75 3.98 -4.24
CA ALA A 8 -9.93 2.80 -3.41
C ALA A 8 -8.67 2.50 -2.57
N ALA A 9 -7.47 2.63 -3.17
CA ALA A 9 -6.21 2.46 -2.46
C ALA A 9 -6.04 3.49 -1.33
N LEU A 10 -6.28 4.77 -1.60
CA LEU A 10 -6.24 5.82 -0.58
C LEU A 10 -7.19 5.53 0.59
N ARG A 11 -8.43 5.11 0.28
CA ARG A 11 -9.39 4.72 1.31
C ARG A 11 -8.88 3.55 2.14
N GLY A 12 -8.51 2.45 1.50
CA GLY A 12 -8.01 1.26 2.18
C GLY A 12 -6.82 1.55 3.08
N ILE A 13 -5.83 2.28 2.57
CA ILE A 13 -4.64 2.67 3.33
C ILE A 13 -5.00 3.55 4.52
N SER A 14 -5.89 4.54 4.36
CA SER A 14 -6.26 5.42 5.48
C SER A 14 -7.00 4.70 6.61
N TYR A 15 -7.82 3.69 6.28
CA TYR A 15 -8.48 2.84 7.29
C TYR A 15 -7.49 1.91 8.00
N MET A 16 -6.53 1.38 7.27
CA MET A 16 -5.51 0.49 7.83
C MET A 16 -4.50 1.24 8.71
N MET A 17 -4.06 2.42 8.28
CA MET A 17 -3.06 3.20 9.01
C MET A 17 -3.54 3.70 10.38
N MET A 18 -4.85 3.99 10.54
CA MET A 18 -5.35 4.57 11.78
C MET A 18 -5.18 3.65 13.00
N PRO A 19 -5.63 2.39 12.99
CA PRO A 19 -5.34 1.47 14.09
C PRO A 19 -3.85 1.31 14.37
N TYR A 20 -3.04 1.39 13.34
CA TYR A 20 -1.59 1.21 13.45
C TYR A 20 -0.91 2.38 14.16
N THR A 21 -1.29 3.61 13.85
CA THR A 21 -0.75 4.80 14.53
C THR A 21 -1.14 4.82 16.01
N VAL A 22 -2.32 4.32 16.35
CA VAL A 22 -2.76 4.19 17.74
C VAL A 22 -1.97 3.09 18.47
N ALA A 23 -1.78 1.95 17.83
CA ALA A 23 -1.01 0.85 18.42
C ALA A 23 0.50 1.17 18.56
N GLY A 24 1.02 2.06 17.72
CA GLY A 24 2.41 2.53 17.72
C GLY A 24 2.67 3.76 18.57
N ASP A 25 1.70 4.21 19.38
CA ASP A 25 1.78 5.41 20.22
C ASP A 25 2.04 6.71 19.44
N GLU A 26 1.77 6.73 18.12
CA GLU A 26 1.82 7.95 17.30
C GLU A 26 0.53 8.77 17.40
N SER A 27 -0.55 8.16 17.86
CA SER A 27 -1.84 8.79 18.14
C SER A 27 -2.37 8.22 19.45
N VAL A 28 -2.89 9.09 20.32
CA VAL A 28 -3.41 8.72 21.64
C VAL A 28 -4.93 8.79 21.63
N TRP A 29 -5.61 7.79 22.18
CA TRP A 29 -7.05 7.83 22.33
C TRP A 29 -7.48 8.82 23.42
N ILE A 30 -8.37 9.74 23.05
CA ILE A 30 -8.94 10.74 23.96
C ILE A 30 -10.48 10.78 23.92
N GLY A 31 -11.08 9.98 23.04
CA GLY A 31 -12.50 10.01 22.72
C GLY A 31 -13.37 9.12 23.60
N SER A 32 -14.48 8.65 23.04
CA SER A 32 -15.52 7.90 23.73
C SER A 32 -15.66 6.44 23.30
N ARG A 33 -15.03 6.05 22.18
CA ARG A 33 -15.18 4.71 21.62
C ARG A 33 -14.21 3.71 22.25
N ASP A 34 -14.76 2.76 22.96
CA ASP A 34 -14.00 1.77 23.73
C ASP A 34 -13.08 0.88 22.89
N ALA A 35 -13.46 0.60 21.64
CA ALA A 35 -12.63 -0.18 20.73
C ALA A 35 -11.30 0.53 20.37
N TRP A 36 -11.29 1.86 20.30
CA TRP A 36 -10.03 2.62 20.19
C TRP A 36 -9.18 2.54 21.44
N ARG A 37 -9.82 2.65 22.62
CA ARG A 37 -9.14 2.50 23.90
C ARG A 37 -8.46 1.12 24.02
N GLN A 38 -9.08 0.08 23.48
CA GLN A 38 -8.49 -1.26 23.48
C GLN A 38 -7.19 -1.30 22.67
N ILE A 39 -7.18 -0.67 21.50
CA ILE A 39 -5.97 -0.59 20.65
C ILE A 39 -4.88 0.22 21.35
N ASP A 40 -5.22 1.40 21.88
CA ASP A 40 -4.33 2.30 22.64
C ASP A 40 -3.64 1.60 23.84
N LYS A 41 -4.27 0.57 24.37
CA LYS A 41 -3.74 -0.25 25.48
C LYS A 41 -3.12 -1.59 25.02
N GLY A 42 -2.77 -1.71 23.77
CA GLY A 42 -2.12 -2.91 23.23
C GLY A 42 -3.08 -4.03 22.85
N GLY A 43 -4.37 -3.77 22.73
CA GLY A 43 -5.40 -4.77 22.42
C GLY A 43 -5.61 -5.06 20.93
N MET A 44 -4.59 -4.91 20.08
CA MET A 44 -4.67 -5.19 18.64
C MET A 44 -5.03 -6.65 18.30
N THR A 45 -4.77 -7.56 19.21
CA THR A 45 -5.06 -9.00 19.02
C THR A 45 -6.52 -9.37 19.30
N ASN A 46 -7.37 -8.41 19.65
CA ASN A 46 -8.80 -8.66 19.83
C ASN A 46 -9.47 -8.89 18.48
N GLU A 47 -9.86 -10.12 18.19
CA GLU A 47 -10.50 -10.55 16.95
C GLU A 47 -11.87 -9.92 16.68
N TYR A 48 -12.44 -9.22 17.65
CA TYR A 48 -13.74 -8.53 17.55
C TYR A 48 -13.60 -7.00 17.57
N ASN A 49 -12.41 -6.46 17.36
CA ASN A 49 -12.24 -5.02 17.34
C ASN A 49 -12.69 -4.42 15.99
N GLU A 50 -13.79 -3.67 16.01
CA GLU A 50 -14.43 -3.11 14.83
C GLU A 50 -13.50 -2.22 13.97
N PHE A 51 -12.52 -1.55 14.58
CA PHE A 51 -11.62 -0.65 13.87
C PHE A 51 -10.45 -1.37 13.19
N VAL A 52 -10.03 -2.50 13.75
CA VAL A 52 -9.09 -3.40 13.09
C VAL A 52 -9.77 -4.09 11.92
N ASP A 53 -10.98 -4.62 12.13
CA ASP A 53 -11.74 -5.33 11.11
C ASP A 53 -12.13 -4.44 9.93
N GLN A 54 -12.42 -3.16 10.16
CA GLN A 54 -12.78 -2.22 9.09
C GLN A 54 -11.69 -2.05 8.02
N ALA A 55 -10.43 -2.27 8.34
CA ALA A 55 -9.34 -2.15 7.37
C ALA A 55 -9.44 -3.20 6.27
N TRP A 56 -9.85 -4.43 6.61
CA TRP A 56 -9.86 -5.59 5.72
C TRP A 56 -10.69 -5.41 4.45
N PRO A 57 -12.00 -5.06 4.49
CA PRO A 57 -12.80 -4.93 3.28
C PRO A 57 -12.28 -3.83 2.35
N TYR A 58 -11.82 -2.71 2.90
CA TYR A 58 -11.36 -1.59 2.08
C TYR A 58 -10.00 -1.86 1.41
N ILE A 59 -9.06 -2.50 2.08
CA ILE A 59 -7.78 -2.84 1.46
C ILE A 59 -7.92 -4.00 0.46
N SER A 60 -8.83 -4.95 0.73
CA SER A 60 -9.17 -6.03 -0.19
C SER A 60 -9.83 -5.51 -1.47
N GLU A 61 -10.75 -4.55 -1.35
CA GLU A 61 -11.34 -3.85 -2.50
C GLU A 61 -10.27 -3.08 -3.29
N ALA A 62 -9.39 -2.37 -2.58
CA ALA A 62 -8.31 -1.61 -3.21
C ALA A 62 -7.39 -2.51 -4.03
N ARG A 63 -6.98 -3.67 -3.49
CA ARG A 63 -6.19 -4.67 -4.20
C ARG A 63 -6.91 -5.15 -5.47
N TRP A 64 -8.19 -5.55 -5.34
CA TRP A 64 -8.95 -6.03 -6.47
C TRP A 64 -9.13 -4.96 -7.57
N MET A 65 -9.47 -3.73 -7.19
CA MET A 65 -9.63 -2.62 -8.13
C MET A 65 -8.32 -2.25 -8.84
N ALA A 66 -7.19 -2.32 -8.14
CA ALA A 66 -5.89 -2.04 -8.71
C ALA A 66 -5.49 -3.11 -9.75
N ASP A 67 -5.72 -4.39 -9.45
CA ASP A 67 -5.46 -5.50 -10.38
C ASP A 67 -6.35 -5.40 -11.63
N GLU A 68 -7.65 -5.10 -11.47
CA GLU A 68 -8.56 -4.85 -12.58
C GLU A 68 -8.14 -3.65 -13.43
N ALA A 69 -7.61 -2.60 -12.80
CA ALA A 69 -7.13 -1.44 -13.54
C ALA A 69 -5.90 -1.79 -14.39
N VAL A 70 -4.93 -2.51 -13.84
CA VAL A 70 -3.76 -2.99 -14.58
C VAL A 70 -4.19 -3.85 -15.77
N THR A 71 -5.09 -4.81 -15.54
CA THR A 71 -5.58 -5.72 -16.60
C THR A 71 -6.25 -4.95 -17.73
N ARG A 72 -7.26 -4.12 -17.41
CA ARG A 72 -8.04 -3.41 -18.43
C ARG A 72 -7.23 -2.36 -19.19
N LEU A 73 -6.40 -1.59 -18.48
CA LEU A 73 -5.55 -0.61 -19.14
C LEU A 73 -4.43 -1.27 -19.96
N GLY A 74 -3.93 -2.44 -19.51
CA GLY A 74 -3.01 -3.27 -20.27
C GLY A 74 -3.62 -3.77 -21.59
N GLU A 75 -4.90 -4.23 -21.57
CA GLU A 75 -5.65 -4.60 -22.77
C GLU A 75 -5.79 -3.43 -23.74
N PHE A 76 -6.20 -2.25 -23.26
CA PHE A 76 -6.32 -1.04 -24.09
C PHE A 76 -4.97 -0.59 -24.66
N ASN A 77 -3.91 -0.67 -23.87
CA ASN A 77 -2.54 -0.34 -24.34
C ASN A 77 -2.08 -1.30 -25.42
N SER A 78 -2.31 -2.61 -25.25
CA SER A 78 -1.96 -3.63 -26.23
C SER A 78 -2.76 -3.52 -27.53
N ALA A 79 -4.00 -3.04 -27.45
CA ALA A 79 -4.86 -2.76 -28.60
C ALA A 79 -4.54 -1.42 -29.28
N GLY A 80 -3.64 -0.59 -28.72
CA GLY A 80 -3.33 0.74 -29.22
C GLY A 80 -4.47 1.76 -29.03
N THR A 81 -5.39 1.49 -28.13
CA THR A 81 -6.59 2.31 -27.86
C THR A 81 -6.53 3.09 -26.55
N LEU A 82 -5.46 2.93 -25.77
CA LEU A 82 -5.24 3.72 -24.55
C LEU A 82 -4.74 5.13 -24.92
N PRO A 83 -5.52 6.19 -24.62
CA PRO A 83 -5.15 7.54 -25.03
C PRO A 83 -3.87 8.06 -24.38
N ASP A 84 -3.65 7.69 -23.11
CA ASP A 84 -2.45 8.04 -22.35
C ASP A 84 -1.86 6.79 -21.68
N PRO A 85 -0.72 6.27 -22.14
CA PRO A 85 -0.05 5.15 -21.52
C PRO A 85 0.38 5.40 -20.07
N GLN A 86 0.46 6.64 -19.60
CA GLN A 86 0.76 6.98 -18.23
C GLN A 86 -0.37 6.58 -17.25
N ASP A 87 -1.59 6.43 -17.72
CA ASP A 87 -2.69 5.84 -16.94
C ASP A 87 -2.40 4.37 -16.54
N LEU A 88 -1.76 3.60 -17.43
CA LEU A 88 -1.33 2.23 -17.12
C LEU A 88 -0.17 2.23 -16.12
N VAL A 89 0.79 3.15 -16.27
CA VAL A 89 1.86 3.33 -15.26
C VAL A 89 1.26 3.61 -13.89
N PHE A 90 0.29 4.52 -13.82
CA PHE A 90 -0.36 4.87 -12.55
C PHE A 90 -1.14 3.71 -11.93
N ALA A 91 -1.76 2.85 -12.75
CA ALA A 91 -2.38 1.61 -12.28
C ALA A 91 -1.35 0.64 -11.70
N HIS A 92 -0.21 0.45 -12.34
CA HIS A 92 0.89 -0.37 -11.81
C HIS A 92 1.45 0.18 -10.49
N ILE A 93 1.67 1.50 -10.40
CA ILE A 93 2.08 2.18 -9.17
C ILE A 93 1.08 1.89 -8.04
N THR A 94 -0.21 2.05 -8.33
CA THR A 94 -1.28 1.79 -7.35
C THR A 94 -1.29 0.34 -6.88
N ALA A 95 -1.20 -0.61 -7.82
CA ALA A 95 -1.20 -2.04 -7.51
C ALA A 95 0.03 -2.47 -6.70
N ALA A 96 1.20 -1.91 -7.03
CA ALA A 96 2.43 -2.14 -6.27
C ALA A 96 2.33 -1.56 -4.85
N MET A 97 1.86 -0.32 -4.72
CA MET A 97 1.71 0.34 -3.43
C MET A 97 0.75 -0.44 -2.50
N VAL A 98 -0.41 -0.87 -2.99
CA VAL A 98 -1.35 -1.67 -2.19
C VAL A 98 -0.71 -2.97 -1.70
N ARG A 99 0.09 -3.65 -2.53
CA ARG A 99 0.80 -4.88 -2.14
C ARG A 99 1.84 -4.63 -1.06
N ILE A 100 2.59 -3.53 -1.17
CA ILE A 100 3.56 -3.13 -0.14
C ILE A 100 2.86 -2.97 1.20
N TYR A 101 1.75 -2.22 1.23
CA TYR A 101 1.00 -1.99 2.46
C TYR A 101 0.37 -3.27 3.02
N ILE A 102 -0.14 -4.17 2.18
CA ILE A 102 -0.64 -5.47 2.65
C ILE A 102 0.50 -6.28 3.28
N ALA A 103 1.65 -6.37 2.63
CA ALA A 103 2.79 -7.13 3.15
C ALA A 103 3.39 -6.54 4.43
N ASP A 104 3.35 -5.20 4.58
CA ASP A 104 3.86 -4.52 5.77
C ASP A 104 2.97 -4.73 7.01
N PHE A 105 1.64 -4.90 6.82
CA PHE A 105 0.67 -4.74 7.90
C PHE A 105 -0.15 -6.00 8.23
N PHE A 106 -0.12 -7.03 7.39
CA PHE A 106 -0.88 -8.26 7.62
C PHE A 106 0.03 -9.48 7.73
N ASP A 107 -0.33 -10.40 8.63
CA ASP A 107 0.36 -11.68 8.80
C ASP A 107 0.05 -12.66 7.69
N ASP A 108 -1.16 -12.55 7.11
CA ASP A 108 -1.66 -13.37 6.02
C ASP A 108 -2.68 -12.57 5.21
N PHE A 109 -2.91 -12.95 3.98
CA PHE A 109 -3.87 -12.26 3.11
C PHE A 109 -4.58 -13.22 2.17
N VAL A 110 -5.82 -12.87 1.78
CA VAL A 110 -6.64 -13.67 0.88
C VAL A 110 -6.88 -12.92 -0.43
N TYR A 111 -6.47 -13.51 -1.55
CA TYR A 111 -6.79 -13.00 -2.88
C TYR A 111 -8.16 -13.48 -3.34
N SER A 112 -9.19 -12.71 -3.03
CA SER A 112 -10.54 -12.93 -3.54
C SER A 112 -10.87 -11.99 -4.70
N SER A 113 -11.76 -12.42 -5.59
CA SER A 113 -12.44 -11.58 -6.55
C SER A 113 -13.88 -11.31 -6.10
N LYS A 114 -14.66 -10.57 -6.91
CA LYS A 114 -16.09 -10.34 -6.60
C LYS A 114 -16.93 -11.62 -6.52
N THR A 115 -16.51 -12.66 -7.22
CA THR A 115 -17.32 -13.89 -7.43
C THR A 115 -16.63 -15.15 -6.97
N VAL A 116 -15.32 -15.08 -6.67
CA VAL A 116 -14.53 -16.23 -6.27
C VAL A 116 -13.83 -15.93 -4.95
N ALA A 117 -14.14 -16.72 -3.93
CA ALA A 117 -13.42 -16.70 -2.68
C ALA A 117 -12.00 -17.24 -2.89
N GLY A 118 -11.00 -16.48 -2.45
CA GLY A 118 -9.62 -16.91 -2.47
C GLY A 118 -9.28 -17.83 -1.31
N LYS A 119 -8.03 -18.25 -1.29
CA LYS A 119 -7.43 -18.93 -0.14
C LYS A 119 -6.37 -18.02 0.49
N PRO A 120 -6.09 -18.17 1.78
CA PRO A 120 -4.95 -17.51 2.41
C PRO A 120 -3.66 -17.86 1.67
N ILE A 121 -2.80 -16.87 1.46
CA ILE A 121 -1.47 -17.09 0.84
C ILE A 121 -0.50 -17.72 1.83
N GLY A 122 -0.78 -17.60 3.11
CA GLY A 122 0.02 -18.12 4.21
C GLY A 122 1.10 -17.16 4.67
N ALA A 123 1.28 -17.03 5.97
CA ALA A 123 2.22 -16.11 6.59
C ALA A 123 3.66 -16.25 6.04
N ALA A 124 4.10 -17.48 5.76
CA ALA A 124 5.42 -17.74 5.18
C ALA A 124 5.61 -17.16 3.77
N ASN A 125 4.52 -16.94 3.05
CA ASN A 125 4.53 -16.50 1.65
C ASN A 125 4.22 -15.00 1.50
N MET A 126 4.02 -14.26 2.59
CA MET A 126 3.68 -12.83 2.53
C MET A 126 4.75 -11.99 1.82
N HIS A 127 6.01 -12.43 1.82
CA HIS A 127 7.10 -11.79 1.07
C HIS A 127 6.87 -11.78 -0.45
N GLU A 128 6.11 -12.73 -1.01
CA GLU A 128 5.77 -12.76 -2.44
C GLU A 128 5.02 -11.50 -2.90
N LEU A 129 4.39 -10.78 -1.97
CA LEU A 129 3.75 -9.50 -2.27
C LEU A 129 4.76 -8.42 -2.65
N TYR A 130 5.95 -8.44 -2.05
CA TYR A 130 7.04 -7.54 -2.45
C TYR A 130 7.57 -7.91 -3.84
N ASP A 131 7.74 -9.20 -4.13
CA ASP A 131 8.12 -9.68 -5.46
C ASP A 131 7.11 -9.24 -6.53
N GLN A 132 5.82 -9.37 -6.25
CA GLN A 132 4.75 -8.92 -7.13
C GLN A 132 4.78 -7.40 -7.31
N ALA A 133 4.99 -6.64 -6.24
CA ALA A 133 5.12 -5.18 -6.32
C ALA A 133 6.33 -4.76 -7.18
N MET A 134 7.48 -5.41 -6.99
CA MET A 134 8.68 -5.17 -7.80
C MET A 134 8.44 -5.50 -9.27
N SER A 135 7.75 -6.60 -9.58
CA SER A 135 7.40 -7.01 -10.93
C SER A 135 6.49 -5.97 -11.61
N LEU A 136 5.45 -5.48 -10.90
CA LEU A 136 4.55 -4.44 -11.40
C LEU A 136 5.31 -3.15 -11.74
N LEU A 137 6.20 -2.71 -10.87
CA LEU A 137 7.01 -1.49 -11.08
C LEU A 137 8.02 -1.67 -12.22
N THR A 138 8.62 -2.84 -12.34
CA THR A 138 9.56 -3.15 -13.44
C THR A 138 8.83 -3.19 -14.78
N THR A 139 7.61 -3.69 -14.83
CA THR A 139 6.76 -3.66 -16.03
C THR A 139 6.37 -2.22 -16.44
N ALA A 140 6.12 -1.36 -15.44
CA ALA A 140 5.79 0.05 -15.71
C ALA A 140 6.98 0.91 -16.14
N GLU A 141 8.19 0.55 -15.74
CA GLU A 141 9.39 1.38 -15.87
C GLU A 141 9.66 1.90 -17.29
N PRO A 142 9.61 1.07 -18.36
CA PRO A 142 9.86 1.55 -19.72
C PRO A 142 8.82 2.57 -20.20
N ILE A 143 7.56 2.48 -19.78
CA ILE A 143 6.51 3.45 -20.11
C ILE A 143 6.69 4.70 -19.26
N ALA A 144 6.98 4.55 -17.98
CA ALA A 144 7.24 5.65 -17.05
C ALA A 144 8.43 6.51 -17.44
N ALA A 145 9.38 5.96 -18.20
CA ALA A 145 10.58 6.69 -18.66
C ALA A 145 10.25 7.95 -19.47
N THR A 146 9.06 8.06 -20.07
CA THR A 146 8.60 9.21 -20.85
C THR A 146 7.94 10.31 -20.01
N ASP A 147 7.68 10.07 -18.71
CA ASP A 147 7.14 11.04 -17.78
C ASP A 147 8.04 11.18 -16.55
N ALA A 148 8.56 12.40 -16.33
CA ALA A 148 9.54 12.65 -15.26
C ALA A 148 8.99 12.37 -13.86
N SER A 149 7.71 12.61 -13.62
CA SER A 149 7.06 12.37 -12.31
C SER A 149 6.90 10.88 -12.06
N HIS A 150 6.30 10.14 -12.98
CA HIS A 150 6.12 8.71 -12.85
C HIS A 150 7.44 7.95 -12.77
N LYS A 151 8.45 8.38 -13.54
CA LYS A 151 9.80 7.80 -13.48
C LYS A 151 10.38 7.86 -12.07
N VAL A 152 10.28 9.00 -11.39
CA VAL A 152 10.77 9.17 -10.01
C VAL A 152 9.95 8.32 -9.04
N ILE A 153 8.62 8.30 -9.17
CA ILE A 153 7.74 7.51 -8.30
C ILE A 153 8.05 6.02 -8.42
N VAL A 154 8.18 5.50 -9.64
CA VAL A 154 8.52 4.09 -9.89
C VAL A 154 9.86 3.74 -9.24
N ALA A 155 10.90 4.56 -9.45
CA ALA A 155 12.21 4.33 -8.84
C ALA A 155 12.16 4.37 -7.30
N ALA A 156 11.44 5.33 -6.72
CA ALA A 156 11.28 5.46 -5.27
C ALA A 156 10.55 4.25 -4.67
N LEU A 157 9.50 3.77 -5.34
CA LEU A 157 8.77 2.58 -4.87
C LEU A 157 9.58 1.31 -5.03
N LYS A 158 10.40 1.15 -6.08
CA LYS A 158 11.32 0.01 -6.20
C LYS A 158 12.31 -0.02 -5.03
N ALA A 159 12.87 1.14 -4.64
CA ALA A 159 13.72 1.25 -3.46
C ALA A 159 12.97 0.87 -2.17
N ARG A 160 11.72 1.34 -2.03
CA ARG A 160 10.85 1.01 -0.88
C ARG A 160 10.56 -0.48 -0.79
N VAL A 161 10.25 -1.12 -1.92
CA VAL A 161 9.99 -2.58 -2.00
C VAL A 161 11.22 -3.36 -1.57
N ALA A 162 12.37 -3.09 -2.19
CA ALA A 162 13.61 -3.83 -1.91
C ALA A 162 14.03 -3.69 -0.43
N HIS A 163 13.86 -2.50 0.15
CA HIS A 163 14.12 -2.29 1.57
C HIS A 163 13.12 -3.05 2.46
N ALA A 164 11.82 -2.96 2.16
CA ALA A 164 10.78 -3.63 2.94
C ALA A 164 10.92 -5.15 2.95
N GLU A 165 11.22 -5.73 1.80
CA GLU A 165 11.50 -7.16 1.68
C GLU A 165 12.72 -7.56 2.53
N GLY A 166 13.79 -6.75 2.50
CA GLY A 166 14.94 -6.95 3.37
C GLY A 166 14.61 -6.90 4.86
N VAL A 167 13.74 -5.97 5.27
CA VAL A 167 13.23 -5.89 6.65
C VAL A 167 12.42 -7.12 6.99
N TRP A 168 11.49 -7.51 6.10
CA TRP A 168 10.65 -8.69 6.30
C TRP A 168 11.50 -9.95 6.47
N GLY A 169 12.50 -10.14 5.60
CA GLY A 169 13.43 -11.28 5.71
C GLY A 169 14.23 -11.29 7.02
N LYS A 170 14.57 -10.12 7.55
CA LYS A 170 15.24 -10.01 8.84
C LYS A 170 14.33 -10.37 10.01
N LEU A 171 13.05 -10.01 9.93
CA LEU A 171 12.06 -10.31 10.96
C LEU A 171 11.56 -11.76 10.89
N ASN A 172 11.73 -12.43 9.75
CA ASN A 172 11.29 -13.81 9.50
C ASN A 172 12.44 -14.74 9.10
N PRO A 173 13.47 -14.91 9.96
CA PRO A 173 14.72 -15.61 9.60
C PRO A 173 14.53 -17.09 9.33
N THR A 174 13.44 -17.70 9.78
CA THR A 174 13.12 -19.11 9.53
C THR A 174 12.56 -19.35 8.13
N VAL A 175 12.02 -18.32 7.50
CA VAL A 175 11.42 -18.40 6.17
C VAL A 175 12.38 -17.85 5.11
N ASN A 176 13.05 -16.77 5.40
CA ASN A 176 13.99 -16.12 4.48
C ASN A 176 15.31 -15.79 5.18
N THR A 177 16.28 -16.69 5.08
CA THR A 177 17.61 -16.51 5.69
C THR A 177 18.59 -15.72 4.83
N ALA A 178 18.25 -15.47 3.56
CA ALA A 178 19.24 -15.07 2.54
C ALA A 178 19.34 -13.54 2.35
N SER A 179 18.42 -12.73 2.86
CA SER A 179 18.47 -11.29 2.60
C SER A 179 19.50 -10.58 3.50
N PRO A 180 20.57 -10.03 2.93
CA PRO A 180 21.46 -9.15 3.66
C PRO A 180 20.77 -7.82 3.89
N TYR A 181 20.01 -7.71 4.95
CA TYR A 181 19.22 -6.53 5.30
C TYR A 181 19.95 -5.19 5.08
N VAL A 182 21.23 -5.14 5.41
CA VAL A 182 22.05 -3.91 5.36
C VAL A 182 22.25 -3.39 3.93
N SER A 183 22.23 -4.26 2.93
CA SER A 183 22.43 -3.90 1.52
C SER A 183 21.14 -3.94 0.69
N ALA A 184 20.04 -4.42 1.27
CA ALA A 184 18.76 -4.51 0.55
C ALA A 184 18.27 -3.13 0.12
N GLY A 185 18.01 -2.97 -1.18
CA GLY A 185 17.51 -1.73 -1.77
C GLY A 185 18.53 -0.60 -1.93
N ALA A 186 19.80 -0.78 -1.61
CA ALA A 186 20.81 0.28 -1.70
C ALA A 186 20.99 0.81 -3.14
N ASN A 187 21.02 -0.08 -4.14
CA ASN A 187 21.15 0.29 -5.54
C ASN A 187 19.90 1.01 -6.06
N GLU A 188 18.73 0.51 -5.70
CA GLU A 188 17.43 1.09 -6.03
C GLU A 188 17.28 2.48 -5.38
N ALA A 189 17.71 2.62 -4.12
CA ALA A 189 17.70 3.90 -3.42
C ALA A 189 18.64 4.92 -4.07
N ALA A 190 19.85 4.51 -4.47
CA ALA A 190 20.79 5.36 -5.18
C ALA A 190 20.22 5.80 -6.55
N ALA A 191 19.62 4.88 -7.30
CA ALA A 191 18.98 5.18 -8.58
C ALA A 191 17.81 6.16 -8.41
N ALA A 192 16.96 5.96 -7.39
CA ALA A 192 15.87 6.87 -7.09
C ALA A 192 16.35 8.26 -6.67
N ALA A 193 17.35 8.33 -5.79
CA ALA A 193 17.93 9.57 -5.31
C ALA A 193 18.53 10.42 -6.45
N ALA A 194 19.13 9.78 -7.45
CA ALA A 194 19.68 10.45 -8.62
C ALA A 194 18.60 11.14 -9.49
N LEU A 195 17.35 10.76 -9.37
CA LEU A 195 16.21 11.34 -10.08
C LEU A 195 15.46 12.40 -9.26
N MET A 196 15.68 12.45 -7.95
CA MET A 196 14.95 13.35 -7.04
C MET A 196 15.59 14.74 -6.99
N THR A 197 14.75 15.76 -6.90
CA THR A 197 15.18 17.10 -6.45
C THR A 197 15.25 17.11 -4.91
N ALA A 198 15.94 18.12 -4.33
CA ALA A 198 16.09 18.24 -2.87
C ALA A 198 14.75 18.27 -2.11
N ASP A 199 13.71 18.83 -2.73
CA ASP A 199 12.38 19.00 -2.13
C ASP A 199 11.33 18.02 -2.71
N TRP A 200 11.77 16.95 -3.39
CA TRP A 200 10.84 16.02 -3.98
C TRP A 200 9.93 15.38 -2.94
N LYS A 201 8.63 15.39 -3.22
CA LYS A 201 7.59 14.78 -2.37
C LYS A 201 6.52 14.15 -3.24
N TRP A 202 6.18 12.91 -2.94
CA TRP A 202 4.97 12.29 -3.45
C TRP A 202 3.92 12.24 -2.35
N LYS A 203 2.74 12.79 -2.62
CA LYS A 203 1.69 12.97 -1.62
C LYS A 203 0.45 12.18 -2.00
N MET A 204 -0.13 11.50 -1.02
CA MET A 204 -1.48 10.96 -1.10
C MET A 204 -2.48 12.08 -0.80
N ASN A 205 -3.17 12.56 -1.83
CA ASN A 205 -4.11 13.66 -1.71
C ASN A 205 -5.52 13.14 -1.44
N PHE A 206 -6.11 13.58 -0.35
CA PHE A 206 -7.49 13.29 0.04
C PHE A 206 -8.38 14.50 -0.21
N SER A 207 -9.69 14.26 -0.38
CA SER A 207 -10.69 15.29 -0.63
C SER A 207 -12.01 14.88 -0.01
N ALA A 208 -12.72 15.83 0.59
CA ALA A 208 -14.04 15.59 1.16
C ALA A 208 -15.09 15.13 0.12
N THR A 209 -14.85 15.42 -1.16
CA THR A 209 -15.78 15.12 -2.26
C THR A 209 -15.46 13.85 -3.03
N THR A 210 -14.19 13.38 -3.00
CA THR A 210 -13.76 12.20 -3.75
C THR A 210 -13.44 11.02 -2.84
N VAL A 211 -12.46 11.17 -1.98
CA VAL A 211 -12.05 10.17 -0.98
C VAL A 211 -11.61 10.87 0.29
N SER A 212 -12.39 10.74 1.35
CA SER A 212 -12.07 11.33 2.65
C SER A 212 -10.94 10.55 3.34
N ASN A 213 -10.08 11.27 4.06
CA ASN A 213 -9.06 10.67 4.90
C ASN A 213 -9.69 10.18 6.21
N TYR A 214 -9.68 8.88 6.44
CA TYR A 214 -10.25 8.29 7.65
C TYR A 214 -9.51 8.76 8.92
N MET A 215 -8.19 8.86 8.89
CA MET A 215 -7.38 9.35 10.01
C MET A 215 -7.77 10.79 10.38
N SER A 216 -7.83 11.68 9.39
CA SER A 216 -8.28 13.06 9.60
C SER A 216 -9.70 13.12 10.18
N GLY A 217 -10.57 12.20 9.78
CA GLY A 217 -11.92 12.06 10.33
C GLY A 217 -11.92 11.72 11.82
N GLN A 218 -11.04 10.84 12.28
CA GLN A 218 -10.94 10.46 13.69
C GLN A 218 -10.32 11.57 14.55
N ILE A 219 -9.31 12.25 14.01
CA ILE A 219 -8.59 13.33 14.74
C ILE A 219 -9.42 14.61 14.76
N ASN A 220 -9.79 15.13 13.59
CA ASN A 220 -10.32 16.49 13.46
C ASN A 220 -11.85 16.57 13.62
N SER A 221 -12.59 15.55 13.15
CA SER A 221 -14.07 15.62 13.11
C SER A 221 -14.71 14.89 14.30
N ARG A 222 -14.20 13.74 14.67
CA ARG A 222 -14.76 12.91 15.75
C ARG A 222 -14.08 13.13 17.10
N GLN A 223 -12.89 13.71 17.08
CA GLN A 223 -12.08 13.95 18.28
C GLN A 223 -11.88 12.68 19.13
N GLU A 224 -11.68 11.55 18.46
CA GLU A 224 -11.39 10.27 19.10
C GLU A 224 -9.90 10.14 19.42
N MET A 225 -9.04 10.86 18.66
CA MET A 225 -7.58 10.78 18.74
C MET A 225 -6.94 12.14 18.85
N ASP A 226 -5.81 12.20 19.55
CA ASP A 226 -4.82 13.27 19.53
C ASP A 226 -3.49 12.76 18.95
N LEU A 227 -2.59 13.68 18.51
CA LEU A 227 -1.28 13.38 17.90
C LEU A 227 -0.14 13.62 18.88
#